data_f4c4ec8d57822a90126dc35fff94eae7
#
_entry.id   f4c4ec8d57822a90126dc35fff94eae7
#
_cell.length_a   1.000
_cell.length_b   1.000
_cell.length_c   1.000
_cell.angle_alpha   90.00
_cell.angle_beta   90.00
_cell.angle_gamma   90.00
#
_symmetry.space_group_name_H-M   'P 1'
#
loop_
_entity.id
_entity.type
_entity.pdbx_description
1 polymer ?
#
loop_
_entity_poly.entity_id
_entity_poly.type
_entity_poly.pdbx_seq_one_letter_code
_entity_poly.pdbx_strand_id
1 'polypeptide(L)'
;FPAIAEAYYSDIPLIIISADRPDYKIDIGDGQTIRQKNVFGNHVASFKNLFQDINHNTDSILESNLQNLIPDSLKTAELLKLQKKIQSSNEKIITELFAETLSFSKPVHLNVPLEEPLTDFINQPSFQVQNKIKYKLKNNDLSVFDSPLVKSYNKIMILLGCANNGLLSENVINELSNCKNIVVLKETTSNINNISFFGKIDQLIAPIELSENCSDLFNEIKPELLITIGGMIISKKIKTMLRAYRPTAHIHLGHNDAKDTFYCGVEHYKIDPSLFLTTSLKKLVSNYNYNQLWNNISKKREFVHEKFIKNSPFSDLKVFSVLQPKIPSIYNIQVSNSSTIRYMQLFDYNRFSKVNCNRGTSGIDGSSSTAVGASVKSTSPTLLITGDLSFFYDANGLWNSYIKSSFRIIVINNKGGGIFKILPGY
;
A
#
# COMPACT_ATOMS: atom_id res chain seq x y z
N PHE A 1 13.36 2.40 -8.50
CA PHE A 1 13.21 2.94 -7.15
C PHE A 1 11.74 3.24 -6.81
N PRO A 2 10.92 3.92 -7.64
CA PRO A 2 9.55 4.31 -7.29
C PRO A 2 8.66 3.14 -6.83
N ALA A 3 8.67 2.01 -7.53
CA ALA A 3 7.89 0.83 -7.17
C ALA A 3 8.29 0.24 -5.80
N ILE A 4 9.58 0.31 -5.45
CA ILE A 4 10.10 -0.17 -4.16
C ILE A 4 9.62 0.76 -3.04
N ALA A 5 9.71 2.07 -3.24
CA ALA A 5 9.20 3.04 -2.29
C ALA A 5 7.68 2.90 -2.09
N GLU A 6 6.91 2.74 -3.17
CA GLU A 6 5.46 2.48 -3.09
C GLU A 6 5.17 1.20 -2.29
N ALA A 7 5.88 0.11 -2.55
CA ALA A 7 5.73 -1.15 -1.82
C ALA A 7 6.08 -0.99 -0.32
N TYR A 8 7.15 -0.24 0.00
CA TYR A 8 7.58 0.01 1.37
C TYR A 8 6.51 0.75 2.18
N TYR A 9 5.96 1.84 1.63
CA TYR A 9 4.94 2.64 2.31
C TYR A 9 3.53 2.03 2.25
N SER A 10 3.31 1.05 1.37
CA SER A 10 2.07 0.27 1.29
C SER A 10 2.12 -1.05 2.07
N ASP A 11 3.22 -1.32 2.79
CA ASP A 11 3.41 -2.56 3.57
C ASP A 11 3.26 -3.83 2.72
N ILE A 12 3.85 -3.80 1.51
CA ILE A 12 3.82 -4.92 0.56
C ILE A 12 5.13 -5.70 0.65
N PRO A 13 5.09 -7.00 0.97
CA PRO A 13 6.27 -7.84 0.91
C PRO A 13 6.73 -7.97 -0.55
N LEU A 14 7.92 -7.45 -0.84
CA LEU A 14 8.54 -7.48 -2.16
C LEU A 14 9.98 -7.95 -2.03
N ILE A 15 10.39 -8.89 -2.88
CA ILE A 15 11.77 -9.34 -2.95
C ILE A 15 12.40 -8.75 -4.21
N ILE A 16 13.39 -7.89 -4.03
CA ILE A 16 14.19 -7.32 -5.09
C ILE A 16 15.44 -8.17 -5.24
N ILE A 17 15.65 -8.74 -6.41
CA ILE A 17 16.85 -9.51 -6.75
C ILE A 17 17.59 -8.73 -7.83
N SER A 18 18.80 -8.27 -7.52
CA SER A 18 19.68 -7.60 -8.49
C SER A 18 20.87 -8.48 -8.83
N ALA A 19 21.13 -8.66 -10.11
CA ALA A 19 22.38 -9.22 -10.58
C ALA A 19 23.49 -8.17 -10.46
N ASP A 20 24.65 -8.57 -10.04
CA ASP A 20 25.83 -7.71 -9.89
C ASP A 20 27.06 -8.36 -10.51
N ARG A 21 28.07 -7.57 -10.77
CA ARG A 21 29.40 -8.05 -11.08
C ARG A 21 30.08 -8.54 -9.79
N PRO A 22 31.12 -9.40 -9.90
CA PRO A 22 31.97 -9.73 -8.76
C PRO A 22 32.57 -8.51 -8.07
N ASP A 23 32.73 -8.56 -6.75
CA ASP A 23 33.24 -7.44 -5.96
C ASP A 23 34.54 -6.84 -6.49
N TYR A 24 35.45 -7.67 -7.06
CA TYR A 24 36.71 -7.22 -7.61
C TYR A 24 36.59 -6.41 -8.92
N LYS A 25 35.44 -6.43 -9.58
CA LYS A 25 35.12 -5.63 -10.78
C LYS A 25 34.43 -4.31 -10.46
N ILE A 26 34.05 -4.08 -9.20
CA ILE A 26 33.37 -2.86 -8.79
C ILE A 26 34.39 -1.74 -8.60
N ASP A 27 34.10 -0.54 -9.09
CA ASP A 27 34.92 0.69 -8.95
C ASP A 27 36.30 0.66 -9.66
N ILE A 28 36.57 -0.28 -10.54
CA ILE A 28 37.81 -0.32 -11.32
C ILE A 28 37.69 0.23 -12.75
N GLY A 29 36.48 0.74 -13.10
CA GLY A 29 36.20 1.23 -14.45
C GLY A 29 35.65 0.14 -15.40
N ASP A 30 35.30 -1.04 -14.90
CA ASP A 30 34.65 -2.08 -15.68
C ASP A 30 33.22 -1.67 -16.04
N GLY A 31 32.78 -2.05 -17.23
CA GLY A 31 31.48 -1.64 -17.74
C GLY A 31 30.30 -2.25 -16.96
N GLN A 32 29.17 -1.53 -16.92
CA GLN A 32 27.92 -1.98 -16.31
C GLN A 32 28.03 -2.28 -14.80
N THR A 33 28.89 -1.59 -14.08
CA THR A 33 29.03 -1.71 -12.63
C THR A 33 28.51 -0.48 -11.91
N ILE A 34 27.81 -0.69 -10.80
CA ILE A 34 27.41 0.35 -9.84
C ILE A 34 27.56 -0.20 -8.42
N ARG A 35 27.60 0.69 -7.43
CA ARG A 35 27.55 0.27 -6.02
C ARG A 35 26.12 -0.10 -5.64
N GLN A 36 25.77 -1.38 -5.70
CA GLN A 36 24.41 -1.85 -5.40
C GLN A 36 24.13 -1.99 -3.91
N LYS A 37 25.16 -2.08 -3.08
CA LYS A 37 25.03 -2.16 -1.62
C LYS A 37 24.24 -0.98 -1.08
N ASN A 38 23.10 -1.27 -0.43
CA ASN A 38 22.20 -0.27 0.16
C ASN A 38 21.65 0.78 -0.84
N VAL A 39 21.63 0.49 -2.13
CA VAL A 39 21.17 1.43 -3.18
C VAL A 39 19.72 1.91 -2.96
N PHE A 40 18.89 1.14 -2.28
CA PHE A 40 17.51 1.50 -1.93
C PHE A 40 17.37 2.18 -0.56
N GLY A 41 18.48 2.35 0.18
CA GLY A 41 18.51 3.04 1.47
C GLY A 41 17.48 2.48 2.45
N ASN A 42 16.72 3.37 3.06
CA ASN A 42 15.71 3.02 4.06
C ASN A 42 14.38 2.51 3.48
N HIS A 43 14.29 2.28 2.16
CA HIS A 43 13.07 1.78 1.52
C HIS A 43 13.05 0.26 1.35
N VAL A 44 13.96 -0.43 2.03
CA VAL A 44 13.95 -1.88 2.21
C VAL A 44 14.14 -2.19 3.69
N ALA A 45 13.49 -3.24 4.20
CA ALA A 45 13.65 -3.67 5.59
C ALA A 45 15.03 -4.31 5.83
N SER A 46 15.59 -4.94 4.81
CA SER A 46 16.89 -5.60 4.87
C SER A 46 17.54 -5.66 3.51
N PHE A 47 18.88 -5.60 3.52
CA PHE A 47 19.74 -5.85 2.37
C PHE A 47 20.66 -7.02 2.68
N LYS A 48 20.81 -7.94 1.74
CA LYS A 48 21.79 -9.03 1.82
C LYS A 48 22.53 -9.16 0.50
N ASN A 49 23.82 -9.46 0.59
CA ASN A 49 24.66 -9.82 -0.55
C ASN A 49 24.93 -11.32 -0.49
N LEU A 50 24.73 -12.04 -1.59
CA LEU A 50 25.17 -13.42 -1.65
C LEU A 50 26.69 -13.50 -1.84
N PHE A 51 27.25 -14.61 -1.43
CA PHE A 51 28.62 -14.97 -1.80
C PHE A 51 28.59 -15.48 -3.24
N GLN A 52 29.59 -15.05 -4.02
CA GLN A 52 29.78 -15.50 -5.39
C GLN A 52 30.01 -17.02 -5.44
N ASP A 53 29.37 -17.68 -6.41
CA ASP A 53 29.61 -19.07 -6.72
C ASP A 53 30.98 -19.23 -7.40
N ILE A 54 31.78 -20.19 -6.96
CA ILE A 54 33.15 -20.39 -7.45
C ILE A 54 33.27 -21.53 -8.47
N ASN A 55 32.22 -22.35 -8.66
CA ASN A 55 32.27 -23.51 -9.57
C ASN A 55 32.48 -23.15 -11.04
N HIS A 56 32.06 -21.94 -11.45
CA HIS A 56 32.17 -21.48 -12.83
C HIS A 56 33.47 -20.73 -13.14
N ASN A 57 34.32 -20.48 -12.13
CA ASN A 57 35.49 -19.60 -12.27
C ASN A 57 36.79 -20.18 -11.76
N THR A 58 36.83 -21.47 -11.59
CA THR A 58 38.08 -22.13 -11.20
C THR A 58 39.25 -21.81 -12.14
N ASP A 59 38.97 -21.62 -13.43
CA ASP A 59 40.03 -21.35 -14.39
C ASP A 59 40.51 -19.90 -14.38
N SER A 60 39.64 -18.89 -14.39
CA SER A 60 40.05 -17.48 -14.45
C SER A 60 40.60 -16.93 -13.12
N ILE A 61 40.09 -17.38 -11.97
CA ILE A 61 40.64 -16.99 -10.66
C ILE A 61 41.95 -17.76 -10.37
N LEU A 62 42.03 -19.00 -10.78
CA LEU A 62 43.24 -19.81 -10.64
C LEU A 62 44.34 -19.39 -11.61
N GLU A 63 43.98 -18.92 -12.80
CA GLU A 63 44.96 -18.38 -13.76
C GLU A 63 45.60 -17.10 -13.29
N SER A 64 44.89 -16.27 -12.50
CA SER A 64 45.43 -14.96 -12.09
C SER A 64 46.33 -14.94 -10.84
N ASN A 65 46.12 -15.86 -9.85
CA ASN A 65 46.81 -15.71 -8.56
C ASN A 65 47.26 -16.97 -7.81
N LEU A 66 46.93 -18.19 -8.22
CA LEU A 66 47.18 -19.41 -7.43
C LEU A 66 47.81 -20.59 -8.20
N GLN A 67 48.17 -20.43 -9.45
CA GLN A 67 48.61 -21.49 -10.32
C GLN A 67 49.81 -22.32 -9.88
N ASN A 68 50.62 -21.81 -8.97
CA ASN A 68 51.94 -22.40 -8.68
C ASN A 68 52.09 -23.05 -7.31
N LEU A 69 51.04 -23.09 -6.46
CA LEU A 69 51.25 -23.46 -5.05
C LEU A 69 50.48 -24.69 -4.53
N ILE A 70 49.50 -25.25 -5.27
CA ILE A 70 48.69 -26.36 -4.78
C ILE A 70 48.56 -27.47 -5.80
N PRO A 71 48.73 -28.76 -5.45
CA PRO A 71 48.51 -29.89 -6.35
C PRO A 71 47.04 -30.01 -6.84
N ASP A 72 46.82 -30.35 -8.09
CA ASP A 72 45.48 -30.33 -8.75
C ASP A 72 44.41 -31.15 -8.05
N SER A 73 44.75 -32.31 -7.47
CA SER A 73 43.80 -33.13 -6.72
C SER A 73 43.33 -32.54 -5.39
N LEU A 74 44.21 -31.83 -4.69
CA LEU A 74 43.90 -31.12 -3.45
C LEU A 74 43.08 -29.83 -3.74
N LYS A 75 43.39 -29.14 -4.83
CA LYS A 75 42.66 -27.98 -5.31
C LYS A 75 41.17 -28.31 -5.54
N THR A 76 40.85 -29.37 -6.23
CA THR A 76 39.49 -29.77 -6.54
C THR A 76 38.69 -30.12 -5.28
N ALA A 77 39.26 -30.86 -4.34
CA ALA A 77 38.56 -31.22 -3.09
C ALA A 77 38.31 -29.98 -2.17
N GLU A 78 39.29 -29.08 -2.09
CA GLU A 78 39.11 -27.82 -1.30
C GLU A 78 38.11 -26.88 -1.94
N LEU A 79 38.13 -26.73 -3.25
CA LEU A 79 37.16 -25.92 -3.99
C LEU A 79 35.73 -26.45 -3.84
N LEU A 80 35.52 -27.78 -3.95
CA LEU A 80 34.21 -28.40 -3.68
C LEU A 80 33.74 -28.17 -2.24
N LYS A 81 34.66 -28.24 -1.26
CA LYS A 81 34.33 -27.96 0.14
C LYS A 81 33.94 -26.50 0.34
N LEU A 82 34.68 -25.58 -0.27
CA LEU A 82 34.40 -24.15 -0.22
C LEU A 82 33.07 -23.83 -0.91
N GLN A 83 32.81 -24.40 -2.10
CA GLN A 83 31.55 -24.24 -2.82
C GLN A 83 30.34 -24.71 -2.00
N LYS A 84 30.43 -25.87 -1.34
CA LYS A 84 29.38 -26.35 -0.43
C LYS A 84 29.13 -25.40 0.75
N LYS A 85 30.21 -24.80 1.29
CA LYS A 85 30.08 -23.80 2.35
C LYS A 85 29.40 -22.53 1.86
N ILE A 86 29.74 -22.06 0.66
CA ILE A 86 29.12 -20.90 0.01
C ILE A 86 27.62 -21.17 -0.21
N GLN A 87 27.27 -22.31 -0.80
CA GLN A 87 25.86 -22.71 -1.04
C GLN A 87 25.07 -22.72 0.28
N SER A 88 25.58 -23.37 1.31
CA SER A 88 24.91 -23.42 2.62
C SER A 88 24.73 -22.04 3.24
N SER A 89 25.73 -21.15 3.10
CA SER A 89 25.66 -19.78 3.58
C SER A 89 24.61 -18.96 2.79
N ASN A 90 24.60 -19.12 1.46
CA ASN A 90 23.63 -18.44 0.61
C ASN A 90 22.19 -18.91 0.86
N GLU A 91 21.97 -20.22 1.05
CA GLU A 91 20.65 -20.76 1.45
C GLU A 91 20.16 -20.14 2.76
N LYS A 92 21.05 -20.00 3.76
CA LYS A 92 20.71 -19.37 5.02
C LYS A 92 20.33 -17.91 4.84
N ILE A 93 21.13 -17.15 4.09
CA ILE A 93 20.88 -15.73 3.77
C ILE A 93 19.52 -15.57 3.09
N ILE A 94 19.22 -16.38 2.06
CA ILE A 94 17.96 -16.34 1.32
C ILE A 94 16.79 -16.67 2.25
N THR A 95 16.92 -17.70 3.06
CA THR A 95 15.86 -18.13 4.00
C THR A 95 15.55 -17.04 5.03
N GLU A 96 16.59 -16.42 5.62
CA GLU A 96 16.45 -15.32 6.57
C GLU A 96 15.78 -14.10 5.91
N LEU A 97 16.25 -13.70 4.72
CA LEU A 97 15.72 -12.55 4.00
C LEU A 97 14.23 -12.73 3.64
N PHE A 98 13.84 -13.92 3.22
CA PHE A 98 12.45 -14.23 2.91
C PHE A 98 11.57 -14.26 4.17
N ALA A 99 12.10 -14.73 5.28
CA ALA A 99 11.41 -14.66 6.57
C ALA A 99 11.22 -13.21 7.03
N GLU A 100 12.22 -12.35 6.84
CA GLU A 100 12.15 -10.93 7.16
C GLU A 100 11.08 -10.20 6.34
N THR A 101 11.03 -10.40 5.01
CA THR A 101 10.01 -9.74 4.16
C THR A 101 8.59 -10.11 4.56
N LEU A 102 8.34 -11.38 4.94
CA LEU A 102 7.02 -11.84 5.39
C LEU A 102 6.69 -11.32 6.79
N SER A 103 7.67 -11.32 7.72
CA SER A 103 7.46 -10.86 9.09
C SER A 103 7.20 -9.36 9.19
N PHE A 104 7.93 -8.57 8.42
CA PHE A 104 7.79 -7.10 8.42
C PHE A 104 6.74 -6.60 7.43
N SER A 105 6.33 -7.41 6.45
CA SER A 105 5.51 -6.97 5.31
C SER A 105 6.14 -5.78 4.58
N LYS A 106 7.45 -5.85 4.32
CA LYS A 106 8.23 -4.77 3.69
C LYS A 106 9.10 -5.34 2.56
N PRO A 107 9.52 -4.51 1.59
CA PRO A 107 10.51 -4.90 0.60
C PRO A 107 11.84 -5.31 1.24
N VAL A 108 12.53 -6.26 0.61
CA VAL A 108 13.91 -6.64 0.92
C VAL A 108 14.72 -6.72 -0.37
N HIS A 109 16.03 -6.52 -0.26
CA HIS A 109 16.95 -6.53 -1.40
C HIS A 109 18.00 -7.62 -1.27
N LEU A 110 18.08 -8.48 -2.29
CA LEU A 110 19.08 -9.52 -2.45
C LEU A 110 19.97 -9.16 -3.63
N ASN A 111 21.25 -8.91 -3.38
CA ASN A 111 22.25 -8.70 -4.41
C ASN A 111 22.95 -10.02 -4.74
N VAL A 112 23.09 -10.35 -6.01
CA VAL A 112 23.63 -11.63 -6.48
C VAL A 112 24.82 -11.35 -7.38
N PRO A 113 26.06 -11.47 -6.88
CA PRO A 113 27.26 -11.34 -7.70
C PRO A 113 27.38 -12.56 -8.62
N LEU A 114 27.53 -12.30 -9.91
CA LEU A 114 27.62 -13.31 -10.96
C LEU A 114 28.87 -13.08 -11.82
N GLU A 115 29.58 -14.13 -12.15
CA GLU A 115 30.72 -14.08 -13.05
C GLU A 115 30.31 -14.39 -14.49
N GLU A 116 31.09 -13.93 -15.46
CA GLU A 116 30.92 -14.23 -16.89
C GLU A 116 31.87 -15.36 -17.33
N PRO A 117 31.49 -16.13 -18.37
CA PRO A 117 30.22 -16.06 -19.11
C PRO A 117 29.09 -16.89 -18.47
N LEU A 118 27.86 -16.38 -18.51
CA LEU A 118 26.65 -17.08 -18.05
C LEU A 118 25.92 -17.72 -19.23
N THR A 119 26.63 -18.48 -20.07
CA THR A 119 26.09 -19.06 -21.32
C THR A 119 25.68 -20.52 -21.20
N ASP A 120 26.08 -21.18 -20.13
CA ASP A 120 25.83 -22.60 -19.95
C ASP A 120 24.50 -22.90 -19.28
N PHE A 121 23.85 -23.97 -19.69
CA PHE A 121 22.62 -24.45 -19.10
C PHE A 121 22.87 -25.75 -18.33
N ILE A 122 22.34 -25.83 -17.11
CA ILE A 122 22.25 -27.06 -16.35
C ILE A 122 20.85 -27.65 -16.48
N ASN A 123 20.74 -28.91 -16.86
CA ASN A 123 19.44 -29.58 -17.05
C ASN A 123 18.74 -29.92 -15.73
N GLN A 124 19.48 -29.99 -14.64
CA GLN A 124 18.94 -30.22 -13.30
C GLN A 124 19.65 -29.34 -12.28
N PRO A 125 18.92 -28.79 -11.29
CA PRO A 125 19.57 -28.01 -10.22
C PRO A 125 20.55 -28.89 -9.46
N SER A 126 21.71 -28.31 -9.11
CA SER A 126 22.77 -29.02 -8.38
C SER A 126 22.40 -29.31 -6.92
N PHE A 127 21.34 -28.70 -6.42
CA PHE A 127 20.82 -28.95 -5.07
C PHE A 127 19.30 -28.77 -5.04
N GLN A 128 18.66 -29.31 -4.01
CA GLN A 128 17.24 -29.15 -3.74
C GLN A 128 17.08 -28.32 -2.47
N VAL A 129 16.25 -27.26 -2.53
CA VAL A 129 15.89 -26.47 -1.35
C VAL A 129 15.12 -27.34 -0.37
N GLN A 130 15.72 -27.70 0.76
CA GLN A 130 15.11 -28.56 1.78
C GLN A 130 14.41 -27.78 2.90
N ASN A 131 14.65 -26.48 2.99
CA ASN A 131 14.19 -25.67 4.12
C ASN A 131 12.86 -24.99 3.84
N LYS A 132 11.86 -25.29 4.67
CA LYS A 132 10.64 -24.49 4.76
C LYS A 132 10.96 -23.17 5.45
N ILE A 133 10.58 -22.06 4.83
CA ILE A 133 10.74 -20.74 5.41
C ILE A 133 9.88 -20.66 6.67
N LYS A 134 10.52 -20.47 7.82
CA LYS A 134 9.84 -20.19 9.10
C LYS A 134 9.87 -18.69 9.34
N TYR A 135 8.73 -18.07 9.43
CA TYR A 135 8.60 -16.66 9.77
C TYR A 135 7.66 -16.46 10.95
N LYS A 136 7.87 -15.37 11.68
CA LYS A 136 7.00 -15.03 12.82
C LYS A 136 5.74 -14.34 12.28
N LEU A 137 4.59 -14.92 12.60
CA LEU A 137 3.33 -14.22 12.42
C LEU A 137 3.29 -13.01 13.36
N LYS A 138 2.64 -11.94 12.91
CA LYS A 138 2.41 -10.74 13.73
C LYS A 138 1.46 -11.14 14.87
N ASN A 139 1.93 -11.06 16.09
CA ASN A 139 1.14 -11.38 17.27
C ASN A 139 0.31 -10.18 17.70
N ASN A 140 -0.91 -10.45 18.18
CA ASN A 140 -1.75 -9.45 18.81
C ASN A 140 -1.19 -9.08 20.18
N ASP A 141 -1.06 -7.78 20.42
CA ASP A 141 -0.73 -7.24 21.73
C ASP A 141 -2.01 -7.12 22.57
N LEU A 142 -2.21 -8.04 23.48
CA LEU A 142 -3.40 -8.06 24.31
C LEU A 142 -3.36 -7.07 25.48
N SER A 143 -2.21 -6.49 25.80
CA SER A 143 -2.06 -5.47 26.84
C SER A 143 -2.82 -4.18 26.51
N VAL A 144 -3.14 -3.97 25.24
CA VAL A 144 -3.93 -2.80 24.77
C VAL A 144 -5.33 -2.72 25.41
N PHE A 145 -5.88 -3.84 25.92
CA PHE A 145 -7.19 -3.84 26.58
C PHE A 145 -7.16 -3.20 27.98
N ASP A 146 -5.97 -3.06 28.56
CA ASP A 146 -5.75 -2.43 29.86
C ASP A 146 -5.41 -0.92 29.70
N SER A 147 -5.33 -0.43 28.47
CA SER A 147 -5.02 0.98 28.18
C SER A 147 -6.09 1.91 28.76
N PRO A 148 -5.69 3.02 29.38
CA PRO A 148 -6.61 4.06 29.87
C PRO A 148 -7.43 4.73 28.77
N LEU A 149 -7.03 4.60 27.49
CA LEU A 149 -7.81 5.08 26.36
C LEU A 149 -8.99 4.16 26.00
N VAL A 150 -9.04 2.93 26.52
CA VAL A 150 -10.19 2.01 26.33
C VAL A 150 -11.26 2.33 27.37
N LYS A 151 -12.00 3.41 27.15
CA LYS A 151 -13.09 3.90 28.01
C LYS A 151 -14.25 4.44 27.17
N SER A 152 -15.36 4.77 27.82
CA SER A 152 -16.53 5.33 27.13
C SER A 152 -16.26 6.77 26.64
N TYR A 153 -16.61 7.03 25.39
CA TYR A 153 -16.59 8.34 24.74
C TYR A 153 -17.96 8.60 24.13
N ASN A 154 -18.35 9.87 24.06
CA ASN A 154 -19.61 10.28 23.44
C ASN A 154 -19.49 10.43 21.92
N LYS A 155 -18.34 10.83 21.42
CA LYS A 155 -18.09 11.03 19.99
C LYS A 155 -16.86 10.23 19.54
N ILE A 156 -17.12 9.08 18.93
CA ILE A 156 -16.06 8.21 18.41
C ILE A 156 -16.11 8.23 16.89
N MET A 157 -14.99 8.50 16.26
CA MET A 157 -14.83 8.40 14.80
C MET A 157 -13.86 7.27 14.47
N ILE A 158 -14.34 6.32 13.67
CA ILE A 158 -13.48 5.30 13.04
C ILE A 158 -13.23 5.75 11.61
N LEU A 159 -11.96 5.95 11.26
CA LEU A 159 -11.54 6.37 9.93
C LEU A 159 -10.80 5.24 9.23
N LEU A 160 -11.44 4.70 8.17
CA LEU A 160 -10.94 3.58 7.40
C LEU A 160 -10.14 4.07 6.19
N GLY A 161 -8.84 3.84 6.22
CA GLY A 161 -7.93 4.19 5.13
C GLY A 161 -7.83 3.12 4.04
N CYS A 162 -6.83 3.26 3.19
CA CYS A 162 -6.55 2.31 2.11
C CYS A 162 -6.29 0.90 2.68
N ALA A 163 -6.94 -0.11 2.12
CA ALA A 163 -6.82 -1.48 2.58
C ALA A 163 -7.19 -2.52 1.52
N ASN A 164 -6.72 -3.73 1.74
CA ASN A 164 -7.25 -4.91 1.09
C ASN A 164 -8.58 -5.32 1.75
N ASN A 165 -9.36 -6.17 1.07
CA ASN A 165 -10.60 -6.71 1.62
C ASN A 165 -10.33 -7.45 2.95
N GLY A 166 -11.26 -7.36 3.89
CA GLY A 166 -11.19 -8.10 5.15
C GLY A 166 -10.57 -7.35 6.33
N LEU A 167 -10.49 -6.00 6.29
CA LEU A 167 -10.06 -5.17 7.43
C LEU A 167 -10.87 -5.38 8.69
N LEU A 168 -12.16 -5.61 8.54
CA LEU A 168 -13.12 -5.82 9.61
C LEU A 168 -13.98 -7.05 9.32
N SER A 169 -14.26 -7.84 10.34
CA SER A 169 -15.20 -8.96 10.22
C SER A 169 -16.64 -8.45 10.05
N GLU A 170 -17.48 -9.24 9.37
CA GLU A 170 -18.89 -8.90 9.15
C GLU A 170 -19.63 -8.65 10.47
N ASN A 171 -19.34 -9.39 11.52
CA ASN A 171 -19.93 -9.18 12.84
C ASN A 171 -19.62 -7.78 13.38
N VAL A 172 -18.36 -7.35 13.32
CA VAL A 172 -17.94 -6.01 13.76
C VAL A 172 -18.60 -4.92 12.91
N ILE A 173 -18.67 -5.11 11.60
CA ILE A 173 -19.34 -4.18 10.69
C ILE A 173 -20.82 -4.00 11.09
N ASN A 174 -21.51 -5.09 11.38
CA ASN A 174 -22.92 -5.08 11.80
C ASN A 174 -23.10 -4.40 13.17
N GLU A 175 -22.22 -4.70 14.15
CA GLU A 175 -22.27 -4.07 15.46
C GLU A 175 -22.02 -2.56 15.37
N LEU A 176 -20.99 -2.12 14.62
CA LEU A 176 -20.68 -0.71 14.40
C LEU A 176 -21.85 0.05 13.72
N SER A 177 -22.56 -0.59 12.80
CA SER A 177 -23.71 0.00 12.10
C SER A 177 -24.85 0.36 13.04
N ASN A 178 -24.93 -0.28 14.20
CA ASN A 178 -25.98 -0.07 15.19
C ASN A 178 -25.58 0.90 16.33
N CYS A 179 -24.30 1.31 16.38
CA CYS A 179 -23.81 2.21 17.43
C CYS A 179 -24.23 3.65 17.18
N LYS A 180 -24.82 4.31 18.18
CA LYS A 180 -25.26 5.71 18.07
C LYS A 180 -24.12 6.71 18.21
N ASN A 181 -23.17 6.43 19.08
CA ASN A 181 -22.03 7.32 19.37
C ASN A 181 -20.81 7.07 18.53
N ILE A 182 -20.85 6.10 17.60
CA ILE A 182 -19.76 5.74 16.70
C ILE A 182 -20.13 6.14 15.26
N VAL A 183 -19.23 6.88 14.63
CA VAL A 183 -19.30 7.24 13.21
C VAL A 183 -18.16 6.56 12.48
N VAL A 184 -18.46 5.85 11.40
CA VAL A 184 -17.44 5.22 10.56
C VAL A 184 -17.33 5.98 9.24
N LEU A 185 -16.20 6.60 9.01
CA LEU A 185 -15.84 7.21 7.72
C LEU A 185 -14.98 6.24 6.91
N LYS A 186 -15.32 6.04 5.66
CA LYS A 186 -14.59 5.12 4.77
C LYS A 186 -14.13 5.81 3.49
N GLU A 187 -12.91 5.54 3.12
CA GLU A 187 -12.38 5.86 1.79
C GLU A 187 -12.87 4.83 0.76
N THR A 188 -12.95 5.21 -0.50
CA THR A 188 -13.31 4.25 -1.57
C THR A 188 -12.33 3.06 -1.62
N THR A 189 -11.06 3.31 -1.31
CA THR A 189 -9.99 2.30 -1.27
C THR A 189 -9.92 1.50 0.03
N SER A 190 -10.80 1.72 0.97
CA SER A 190 -10.90 0.86 2.17
C SER A 190 -11.60 -0.46 1.89
N ASN A 191 -12.27 -0.56 0.74
CA ASN A 191 -12.91 -1.78 0.24
C ASN A 191 -13.91 -2.42 1.22
N ILE A 192 -14.61 -1.59 2.00
CA ILE A 192 -15.70 -2.01 2.89
C ILE A 192 -17.03 -1.55 2.32
N ASN A 193 -17.89 -2.51 2.02
CA ASN A 193 -19.20 -2.28 1.43
C ASN A 193 -20.28 -2.33 2.52
N ASN A 194 -20.51 -1.18 3.17
CA ASN A 194 -21.60 -1.03 4.13
C ASN A 194 -22.28 0.32 3.95
N ILE A 195 -23.60 0.32 3.87
CA ILE A 195 -24.41 1.52 3.61
C ILE A 195 -24.50 2.46 4.80
N SER A 196 -24.34 1.94 6.03
CA SER A 196 -24.35 2.74 7.26
C SER A 196 -23.05 3.52 7.49
N PHE A 197 -21.99 3.21 6.74
CA PHE A 197 -20.69 3.88 6.85
C PHE A 197 -20.63 5.04 5.87
N PHE A 198 -20.16 6.18 6.34
CA PHE A 198 -20.09 7.40 5.54
C PHE A 198 -18.90 7.37 4.58
N GLY A 199 -19.18 7.25 3.30
CA GLY A 199 -18.23 7.52 2.21
C GLY A 199 -18.27 8.99 1.78
N LYS A 200 -17.68 9.31 0.63
CA LYS A 200 -17.74 10.64 0.01
C LYS A 200 -17.31 11.77 0.97
N ILE A 201 -16.26 11.51 1.76
CA ILE A 201 -15.82 12.34 2.90
C ILE A 201 -15.66 13.82 2.52
N ASP A 202 -15.01 14.12 1.37
CA ASP A 202 -14.79 15.51 0.93
C ASP A 202 -16.13 16.22 0.61
N GLN A 203 -17.15 15.49 0.14
CA GLN A 203 -18.50 16.02 -0.07
C GLN A 203 -19.18 16.43 1.23
N LEU A 204 -18.92 15.72 2.32
CA LEU A 204 -19.48 16.03 3.63
C LEU A 204 -18.82 17.26 4.27
N ILE A 205 -17.50 17.35 4.16
CA ILE A 205 -16.68 18.31 4.91
C ILE A 205 -16.48 19.64 4.18
N ALA A 206 -16.22 19.63 2.86
CA ALA A 206 -15.89 20.84 2.12
C ALA A 206 -16.96 21.95 2.23
N PRO A 207 -18.28 21.66 2.19
CA PRO A 207 -19.26 22.72 2.37
C PRO A 207 -19.36 23.29 3.80
N ILE A 208 -18.94 22.54 4.82
CA ILE A 208 -18.85 23.05 6.19
C ILE A 208 -17.71 24.08 6.29
N GLU A 209 -16.57 23.77 5.66
CA GLU A 209 -15.40 24.63 5.61
C GLU A 209 -15.71 26.02 4.99
N LEU A 210 -16.68 26.06 4.06
CA LEU A 210 -17.12 27.28 3.37
C LEU A 210 -18.29 28.02 4.07
N SER A 211 -18.79 27.52 5.19
CA SER A 211 -19.90 28.14 5.91
C SER A 211 -19.42 29.22 6.87
N GLU A 212 -20.26 30.26 7.12
CA GLU A 212 -19.96 31.33 8.04
C GLU A 212 -19.75 30.83 9.48
N ASN A 213 -20.47 29.80 9.89
CA ASN A 213 -20.37 29.16 11.22
C ASN A 213 -19.48 27.90 11.21
N CYS A 214 -18.47 27.87 10.34
CA CYS A 214 -17.54 26.75 10.15
C CYS A 214 -16.93 26.23 11.46
N SER A 215 -16.47 27.13 12.34
CA SER A 215 -15.85 26.74 13.60
C SER A 215 -16.80 26.02 14.55
N ASP A 216 -18.05 26.48 14.66
CA ASP A 216 -19.04 25.84 15.53
C ASP A 216 -19.42 24.48 15.04
N LEU A 217 -19.67 24.35 13.73
CA LEU A 217 -19.98 23.07 13.09
C LEU A 217 -18.84 22.08 13.22
N PHE A 218 -17.59 22.50 13.03
CA PHE A 218 -16.44 21.58 13.18
C PHE A 218 -16.23 21.18 14.66
N ASN A 219 -16.45 22.07 15.62
CA ASN A 219 -16.42 21.72 17.05
C ASN A 219 -17.54 20.74 17.42
N GLU A 220 -18.70 20.86 16.78
CA GLU A 220 -19.82 19.94 16.98
C GLU A 220 -19.50 18.54 16.45
N ILE A 221 -18.91 18.43 15.24
CA ILE A 221 -18.64 17.13 14.58
C ILE A 221 -17.27 16.54 14.87
N LYS A 222 -16.34 17.25 15.52
CA LYS A 222 -15.04 16.67 15.88
C LYS A 222 -15.21 15.48 16.84
N PRO A 223 -14.45 14.40 16.66
CA PRO A 223 -14.49 13.28 17.60
C PRO A 223 -13.75 13.60 18.90
N GLU A 224 -14.14 12.94 19.99
CA GLU A 224 -13.36 12.83 21.22
C GLU A 224 -12.27 11.76 21.05
N LEU A 225 -12.66 10.60 20.51
CA LEU A 225 -11.75 9.52 20.17
C LEU A 225 -11.73 9.31 18.64
N LEU A 226 -10.54 9.38 18.07
CA LEU A 226 -10.28 8.95 16.70
C LEU A 226 -9.65 7.56 16.71
N ILE A 227 -10.22 6.62 15.97
CA ILE A 227 -9.66 5.31 15.71
C ILE A 227 -9.33 5.22 14.21
N THR A 228 -8.07 5.03 13.86
CA THR A 228 -7.66 4.82 12.46
C THR A 228 -7.34 3.36 12.20
N ILE A 229 -7.77 2.85 11.04
CA ILE A 229 -7.56 1.47 10.60
C ILE A 229 -7.15 1.48 9.14
N GLY A 230 -6.16 0.68 8.77
CA GLY A 230 -5.64 0.60 7.40
C GLY A 230 -4.59 1.67 7.09
N GLY A 231 -4.31 1.85 5.80
CA GLY A 231 -3.23 2.70 5.31
C GLY A 231 -3.61 4.17 5.13
N MET A 232 -2.96 4.78 4.14
CA MET A 232 -3.06 6.22 3.86
C MET A 232 -4.50 6.69 3.60
N ILE A 233 -4.85 7.82 4.19
CA ILE A 233 -6.10 8.55 3.93
C ILE A 233 -5.93 9.43 2.69
N ILE A 234 -6.90 9.40 1.78
CA ILE A 234 -6.89 10.20 0.55
C ILE A 234 -7.44 11.60 0.79
N SER A 235 -8.56 11.71 1.51
CA SER A 235 -9.25 12.97 1.77
C SER A 235 -8.32 14.01 2.40
N LYS A 236 -8.09 15.13 1.71
CA LYS A 236 -7.39 16.28 2.27
C LYS A 236 -8.27 17.04 3.28
N LYS A 237 -9.59 17.05 3.04
CA LYS A 237 -10.54 17.79 3.86
C LYS A 237 -10.61 17.23 5.28
N ILE A 238 -10.72 15.89 5.43
CA ILE A 238 -10.71 15.29 6.78
C ILE A 238 -9.37 15.52 7.50
N LYS A 239 -8.24 15.49 6.77
CA LYS A 239 -6.93 15.77 7.36
C LYS A 239 -6.85 17.21 7.86
N THR A 240 -7.29 18.18 7.07
CA THR A 240 -7.30 19.60 7.46
C THR A 240 -8.22 19.82 8.67
N MET A 241 -9.43 19.26 8.64
CA MET A 241 -10.37 19.34 9.75
C MET A 241 -9.78 18.77 11.05
N LEU A 242 -9.29 17.53 11.03
CA LEU A 242 -8.78 16.86 12.24
C LEU A 242 -7.46 17.45 12.76
N ARG A 243 -6.69 18.15 11.91
CA ARG A 243 -5.51 18.92 12.34
C ARG A 243 -5.87 20.22 13.04
N ALA A 244 -6.91 20.91 12.56
CA ALA A 244 -7.40 22.14 13.18
C ALA A 244 -8.27 21.86 14.41
N TYR A 245 -9.14 20.88 14.35
CA TYR A 245 -10.08 20.46 15.40
C TYR A 245 -9.70 19.08 15.90
N ARG A 246 -8.61 19.01 16.68
CA ARG A 246 -7.98 17.76 17.10
C ARG A 246 -8.90 16.93 17.99
N PRO A 247 -8.88 15.60 17.83
CA PRO A 247 -9.49 14.68 18.80
C PRO A 247 -8.76 14.75 20.15
N THR A 248 -9.43 14.35 21.22
CA THR A 248 -8.83 14.25 22.56
C THR A 248 -7.85 13.07 22.63
N ALA A 249 -8.16 11.98 21.91
CA ALA A 249 -7.33 10.79 21.83
C ALA A 249 -7.34 10.22 20.41
N HIS A 250 -6.21 9.63 20.01
CA HIS A 250 -6.06 8.95 18.73
C HIS A 250 -5.39 7.59 18.90
N ILE A 251 -6.07 6.54 18.45
CA ILE A 251 -5.58 5.16 18.44
C ILE A 251 -5.48 4.69 16.98
N HIS A 252 -4.37 4.05 16.64
CA HIS A 252 -4.26 3.30 15.39
C HIS A 252 -4.33 1.80 15.68
N LEU A 253 -5.27 1.09 15.03
CA LEU A 253 -5.41 -0.36 15.13
C LEU A 253 -4.80 -1.03 13.91
N GLY A 254 -3.91 -1.99 14.14
CA GLY A 254 -3.29 -2.79 13.09
C GLY A 254 -1.83 -3.08 13.34
N HIS A 255 -1.28 -3.99 12.53
CA HIS A 255 0.12 -4.38 12.65
C HIS A 255 1.08 -3.51 11.83
N ASN A 256 0.54 -2.61 11.00
CA ASN A 256 1.33 -1.68 10.20
C ASN A 256 1.67 -0.44 11.03
N ASP A 257 2.69 0.32 10.60
CA ASP A 257 3.18 1.47 11.35
C ASP A 257 2.09 2.53 11.54
N ALA A 258 1.85 2.92 12.79
CA ALA A 258 1.00 4.05 13.11
C ALA A 258 1.65 5.36 12.66
N LYS A 259 0.87 6.23 12.03
CA LYS A 259 1.34 7.55 11.55
C LYS A 259 0.49 8.64 12.18
N ASP A 260 1.11 9.57 12.89
CA ASP A 260 0.40 10.75 13.44
C ASP A 260 0.07 11.77 12.35
N THR A 261 -0.82 11.36 11.45
CA THR A 261 -1.27 12.17 10.30
C THR A 261 -1.98 13.45 10.76
N PHE A 262 -2.51 13.48 11.97
CA PHE A 262 -3.38 14.55 12.47
C PHE A 262 -2.72 15.47 13.52
N TYR A 263 -1.45 15.21 13.85
CA TYR A 263 -0.66 16.00 14.82
C TYR A 263 -1.31 16.08 16.20
N CYS A 264 -1.88 14.97 16.66
CA CYS A 264 -2.55 14.88 17.96
C CYS A 264 -1.95 13.81 18.88
N GLY A 265 -0.82 13.25 18.48
CA GLY A 265 -0.28 12.02 19.08
C GLY A 265 -1.11 10.80 18.69
N VAL A 266 -0.46 9.68 18.47
CA VAL A 266 -1.15 8.42 18.14
C VAL A 266 -0.62 7.29 19.02
N GLU A 267 -1.52 6.57 19.70
CA GLU A 267 -1.18 5.31 20.32
C GLU A 267 -1.35 4.18 19.32
N HIS A 268 -0.32 3.37 19.18
CA HIS A 268 -0.33 2.24 18.26
C HIS A 268 -0.70 0.95 18.97
N TYR A 269 -1.88 0.42 18.66
CA TYR A 269 -2.35 -0.87 19.16
C TYR A 269 -2.09 -1.94 18.09
N LYS A 270 -1.01 -2.73 18.31
CA LYS A 270 -0.58 -3.81 17.41
C LYS A 270 -1.47 -5.03 17.56
N ILE A 271 -2.71 -4.91 17.17
CA ILE A 271 -3.76 -5.92 17.32
C ILE A 271 -4.62 -5.98 16.07
N ASP A 272 -5.19 -7.13 15.79
CA ASP A 272 -6.23 -7.26 14.77
C ASP A 272 -7.42 -6.32 15.10
N PRO A 273 -7.82 -5.43 14.18
CA PRO A 273 -8.89 -4.46 14.43
C PRO A 273 -10.22 -5.11 14.82
N SER A 274 -10.57 -6.25 14.21
CA SER A 274 -11.81 -6.96 14.54
C SER A 274 -11.77 -7.54 15.94
N LEU A 275 -10.65 -8.12 16.35
CA LEU A 275 -10.46 -8.64 17.69
C LEU A 275 -10.58 -7.52 18.74
N PHE A 276 -9.93 -6.38 18.50
CA PHE A 276 -10.02 -5.24 19.41
C PHE A 276 -11.45 -4.73 19.54
N LEU A 277 -12.11 -4.47 18.41
CA LEU A 277 -13.47 -3.93 18.39
C LEU A 277 -14.48 -4.90 19.02
N THR A 278 -14.43 -6.19 18.68
CA THR A 278 -15.32 -7.19 19.28
C THR A 278 -15.20 -7.20 20.82
N THR A 279 -13.98 -7.08 21.34
CA THR A 279 -13.73 -7.12 22.77
C THR A 279 -14.07 -5.83 23.49
N SER A 280 -13.79 -4.68 22.86
CA SER A 280 -13.87 -3.36 23.48
C SER A 280 -15.16 -2.61 23.17
N LEU A 281 -15.94 -3.02 22.17
CA LEU A 281 -17.07 -2.24 21.66
C LEU A 281 -18.08 -1.92 22.75
N LYS A 282 -18.39 -2.88 23.64
CA LYS A 282 -19.29 -2.68 24.78
C LYS A 282 -18.85 -1.56 25.74
N LYS A 283 -17.53 -1.37 25.89
CA LYS A 283 -16.95 -0.30 26.72
C LYS A 283 -16.96 1.07 26.00
N LEU A 284 -17.01 1.05 24.66
CA LEU A 284 -16.99 2.26 23.82
C LEU A 284 -18.37 2.81 23.52
N VAL A 285 -19.44 2.06 23.69
CA VAL A 285 -20.81 2.49 23.37
C VAL A 285 -21.36 3.40 24.46
N SER A 286 -22.01 4.49 24.04
CA SER A 286 -22.80 5.38 24.89
C SER A 286 -24.14 5.71 24.24
N ASN A 287 -25.04 6.38 25.00
CA ASN A 287 -26.35 6.80 24.50
C ASN A 287 -26.31 8.09 23.67
N TYR A 288 -25.16 8.74 23.54
CA TYR A 288 -25.03 9.95 22.76
C TYR A 288 -25.23 9.65 21.27
N ASN A 289 -26.01 10.48 20.57
CA ASN A 289 -26.36 10.21 19.18
C ASN A 289 -25.47 10.99 18.20
N TYR A 290 -24.19 10.65 18.16
CA TYR A 290 -23.20 11.25 17.25
C TYR A 290 -23.48 10.87 15.80
N ASN A 291 -23.97 9.66 15.55
CA ASN A 291 -24.29 9.16 14.23
C ASN A 291 -25.42 9.99 13.58
N GLN A 292 -26.44 10.41 14.34
CA GLN A 292 -27.53 11.24 13.82
C GLN A 292 -27.05 12.57 13.25
N LEU A 293 -26.05 13.18 13.88
CA LEU A 293 -25.46 14.42 13.41
C LEU A 293 -24.87 14.26 12.01
N TRP A 294 -24.07 13.20 11.81
CA TRP A 294 -23.49 12.89 10.51
C TRP A 294 -24.52 12.44 9.46
N ASN A 295 -25.56 11.75 9.87
CA ASN A 295 -26.69 11.40 8.99
C ASN A 295 -27.41 12.65 8.46
N ASN A 296 -27.63 13.65 9.31
CA ASN A 296 -28.26 14.90 8.90
C ASN A 296 -27.42 15.66 7.87
N ILE A 297 -26.10 15.72 8.11
CA ILE A 297 -25.15 16.31 7.17
C ILE A 297 -25.18 15.52 5.84
N SER A 298 -25.07 14.19 5.89
CA SER A 298 -25.01 13.34 4.71
C SER A 298 -26.24 13.49 3.83
N LYS A 299 -27.44 13.42 4.39
CA LYS A 299 -28.71 13.57 3.64
C LYS A 299 -28.81 14.93 2.94
N LYS A 300 -28.46 16.01 3.65
CA LYS A 300 -28.44 17.36 3.06
C LYS A 300 -27.44 17.45 1.91
N ARG A 301 -26.24 16.90 2.09
CA ARG A 301 -25.16 16.97 1.08
C ARG A 301 -25.42 16.12 -0.13
N GLU A 302 -26.01 14.95 0.05
CA GLU A 302 -26.37 14.06 -1.06
C GLU A 302 -27.37 14.74 -1.99
N PHE A 303 -28.45 15.33 -1.45
CA PHE A 303 -29.41 16.08 -2.24
C PHE A 303 -28.78 17.25 -3.03
N VAL A 304 -27.90 18.03 -2.39
CA VAL A 304 -27.22 19.16 -3.04
C VAL A 304 -26.27 18.67 -4.14
N HIS A 305 -25.53 17.58 -3.87
CA HIS A 305 -24.59 17.00 -4.82
C HIS A 305 -25.31 16.49 -6.07
N GLU A 306 -26.40 15.75 -5.94
CA GLU A 306 -27.19 15.26 -7.07
C GLU A 306 -27.69 16.41 -7.95
N LYS A 307 -28.24 17.46 -7.32
CA LYS A 307 -28.70 18.65 -8.03
C LYS A 307 -27.54 19.35 -8.78
N PHE A 308 -26.38 19.46 -8.12
CA PHE A 308 -25.18 20.06 -8.73
C PHE A 308 -24.69 19.24 -9.93
N ILE A 309 -24.57 17.92 -9.79
CA ILE A 309 -24.12 17.02 -10.86
C ILE A 309 -25.08 17.06 -12.05
N LYS A 310 -26.39 17.08 -11.82
CA LYS A 310 -27.39 17.16 -12.89
C LYS A 310 -27.15 18.38 -13.78
N ASN A 311 -26.84 19.52 -13.19
CA ASN A 311 -26.69 20.80 -13.87
C ASN A 311 -25.24 21.13 -14.27
N SER A 312 -24.27 20.32 -13.88
CA SER A 312 -22.87 20.58 -14.18
C SER A 312 -22.54 20.38 -15.66
N PRO A 313 -21.70 21.25 -16.27
CA PRO A 313 -21.22 21.06 -17.63
C PRO A 313 -20.31 19.83 -17.73
N PHE A 314 -19.93 19.48 -18.97
CA PHE A 314 -18.95 18.43 -19.21
C PHE A 314 -17.61 18.80 -18.55
N SER A 315 -17.16 17.94 -17.67
CA SER A 315 -15.97 18.14 -16.81
C SER A 315 -15.52 16.79 -16.24
N ASP A 316 -14.33 16.73 -15.65
CA ASP A 316 -13.85 15.51 -14.97
C ASP A 316 -14.89 14.97 -13.98
N LEU A 317 -15.50 15.84 -13.18
CA LEU A 317 -16.56 15.45 -12.25
C LEU A 317 -17.76 14.81 -12.96
N LYS A 318 -18.19 15.41 -14.09
CA LYS A 318 -19.30 14.88 -14.88
C LYS A 318 -18.97 13.52 -15.49
N VAL A 319 -17.73 13.32 -15.94
CA VAL A 319 -17.25 12.01 -16.43
C VAL A 319 -17.44 10.93 -15.35
N PHE A 320 -17.00 11.16 -14.11
CA PHE A 320 -17.17 10.19 -13.04
C PHE A 320 -18.63 9.90 -12.70
N SER A 321 -19.51 10.90 -12.79
CA SER A 321 -20.94 10.70 -12.60
C SER A 321 -21.58 9.80 -13.67
N VAL A 322 -21.07 9.85 -14.89
CA VAL A 322 -21.51 9.02 -16.02
C VAL A 322 -20.90 7.62 -15.96
N LEU A 323 -19.64 7.51 -15.58
CA LEU A 323 -18.92 6.23 -15.51
C LEU A 323 -19.43 5.34 -14.39
N GLN A 324 -19.65 5.92 -13.20
CA GLN A 324 -20.02 5.16 -12.01
C GLN A 324 -21.19 4.20 -12.24
N PRO A 325 -22.35 4.59 -12.79
CA PRO A 325 -23.48 3.66 -13.01
C PRO A 325 -23.26 2.69 -14.18
N LYS A 326 -22.32 2.97 -15.10
CA LYS A 326 -22.13 2.21 -16.34
C LYS A 326 -21.05 1.12 -16.25
N ILE A 327 -20.12 1.22 -15.33
CA ILE A 327 -19.07 0.20 -15.16
C ILE A 327 -19.72 -1.05 -14.53
N PRO A 328 -19.63 -2.25 -15.14
CA PRO A 328 -20.13 -3.47 -14.53
C PRO A 328 -19.43 -3.80 -13.21
N SER A 329 -20.18 -4.30 -12.22
CA SER A 329 -19.68 -4.58 -10.86
C SER A 329 -18.60 -5.67 -10.79
N ILE A 330 -18.49 -6.51 -11.83
CA ILE A 330 -17.48 -7.58 -11.91
C ILE A 330 -16.05 -7.06 -12.10
N TYR A 331 -15.87 -5.78 -12.47
CA TYR A 331 -14.55 -5.23 -12.72
C TYR A 331 -13.73 -5.05 -11.42
N ASN A 332 -12.47 -5.49 -11.48
CA ASN A 332 -11.43 -5.05 -10.56
C ASN A 332 -11.00 -3.65 -10.98
N ILE A 333 -11.27 -2.66 -10.15
CA ILE A 333 -11.01 -1.25 -10.46
C ILE A 333 -9.63 -0.86 -9.96
N GLN A 334 -8.81 -0.32 -10.88
CA GLN A 334 -7.52 0.30 -10.58
C GLN A 334 -7.62 1.78 -10.90
N VAL A 335 -7.18 2.64 -9.99
CA VAL A 335 -7.33 4.09 -10.14
C VAL A 335 -5.99 4.79 -9.93
N SER A 336 -5.65 5.72 -10.81
CA SER A 336 -4.46 6.55 -10.60
C SER A 336 -4.69 7.63 -9.55
N ASN A 337 -3.61 8.14 -9.02
CA ASN A 337 -3.60 9.23 -8.05
C ASN A 337 -4.02 10.59 -8.64
N SER A 338 -3.88 11.65 -7.87
CA SER A 338 -4.23 13.03 -8.19
C SER A 338 -5.75 13.26 -8.29
N SER A 339 -6.23 13.94 -9.33
CA SER A 339 -7.65 14.28 -9.51
C SER A 339 -8.52 13.03 -9.67
N THR A 340 -8.02 12.00 -10.34
CA THR A 340 -8.76 10.79 -10.68
C THR A 340 -9.37 10.12 -9.44
N ILE A 341 -8.54 9.75 -8.47
CA ILE A 341 -9.05 9.13 -7.24
C ILE A 341 -9.91 10.09 -6.41
N ARG A 342 -9.62 11.41 -6.45
CA ARG A 342 -10.40 12.40 -5.68
C ARG A 342 -11.80 12.58 -6.23
N TYR A 343 -11.96 12.66 -7.55
CA TYR A 343 -13.28 12.69 -8.17
C TYR A 343 -14.05 11.39 -7.97
N MET A 344 -13.35 10.25 -8.07
CA MET A 344 -13.97 8.95 -7.81
C MET A 344 -14.58 8.87 -6.41
N GLN A 345 -13.89 9.39 -5.39
CA GLN A 345 -14.37 9.39 -4.01
C GLN A 345 -15.63 10.25 -3.74
N LEU A 346 -16.06 11.07 -4.70
CA LEU A 346 -17.30 11.84 -4.60
C LEU A 346 -18.55 11.02 -4.99
N PHE A 347 -18.36 9.79 -5.43
CA PHE A 347 -19.45 8.90 -5.86
C PHE A 347 -19.42 7.59 -5.08
N ASP A 348 -20.53 6.84 -5.16
CA ASP A 348 -20.65 5.54 -4.50
C ASP A 348 -20.12 4.40 -5.38
N TYR A 349 -19.06 3.77 -4.93
CA TYR A 349 -18.46 2.60 -5.57
C TYR A 349 -18.62 1.31 -4.76
N ASN A 350 -19.55 1.27 -3.79
CA ASN A 350 -19.77 0.11 -2.91
C ASN A 350 -20.15 -1.18 -3.65
N ARG A 351 -20.64 -1.10 -4.88
CA ARG A 351 -20.99 -2.27 -5.69
C ARG A 351 -19.78 -3.04 -6.25
N PHE A 352 -18.58 -2.45 -6.22
CA PHE A 352 -17.37 -3.10 -6.69
C PHE A 352 -16.72 -3.89 -5.57
N SER A 353 -16.26 -5.10 -5.89
CA SER A 353 -15.58 -5.94 -4.91
C SER A 353 -14.24 -5.37 -4.49
N LYS A 354 -13.58 -4.62 -5.39
CA LYS A 354 -12.25 -4.07 -5.13
C LYS A 354 -11.96 -2.81 -5.93
N VAL A 355 -11.51 -1.77 -5.23
CA VAL A 355 -10.97 -0.52 -5.79
C VAL A 355 -9.59 -0.30 -5.22
N ASN A 356 -8.57 -0.26 -6.09
CA ASN A 356 -7.17 -0.11 -5.70
C ASN A 356 -6.57 1.17 -6.28
N CYS A 357 -5.64 1.74 -5.54
CA CYS A 357 -4.86 2.90 -5.91
C CYS A 357 -3.50 2.81 -5.23
N ASN A 358 -2.42 3.23 -5.89
CA ASN A 358 -1.08 3.26 -5.31
C ASN A 358 -1.02 4.37 -4.25
N ARG A 359 -1.15 3.99 -2.98
CA ARG A 359 -1.28 4.95 -1.86
C ARG A 359 -0.10 4.95 -0.90
N GLY A 360 0.97 4.25 -1.17
CA GLY A 360 2.19 4.30 -0.39
C GLY A 360 2.84 5.67 -0.45
N THR A 361 3.23 6.09 -1.64
CA THR A 361 3.81 7.41 -1.92
C THR A 361 2.83 8.38 -2.58
N SER A 362 1.75 7.85 -3.14
CA SER A 362 0.73 8.62 -3.86
C SER A 362 1.24 9.32 -5.12
N GLY A 363 2.28 8.79 -5.76
CA GLY A 363 2.80 9.24 -7.04
C GLY A 363 1.80 9.03 -8.19
N ILE A 364 1.99 9.74 -9.29
CA ILE A 364 1.21 9.56 -10.52
C ILE A 364 1.87 8.56 -11.48
N ASP A 365 3.08 8.14 -11.18
CA ASP A 365 3.84 7.08 -11.83
C ASP A 365 3.39 5.68 -11.39
N GLY A 366 3.67 4.66 -12.18
CA GLY A 366 3.44 3.25 -11.83
C GLY A 366 1.99 2.76 -11.81
N SER A 367 1.00 3.61 -12.08
CA SER A 367 -0.42 3.22 -12.03
C SER A 367 -0.80 2.23 -13.15
N SER A 368 -0.28 2.42 -14.36
CA SER A 368 -0.54 1.52 -15.50
C SER A 368 0.13 0.16 -15.28
N SER A 369 1.38 0.16 -14.86
CA SER A 369 2.15 -1.06 -14.54
C SER A 369 1.49 -1.87 -13.42
N THR A 370 1.04 -1.20 -12.36
CA THR A 370 0.31 -1.87 -11.25
C THR A 370 -1.01 -2.48 -11.74
N ALA A 371 -1.77 -1.76 -12.57
CA ALA A 371 -3.04 -2.25 -13.11
C ALA A 371 -2.83 -3.45 -14.05
N VAL A 372 -1.80 -3.41 -14.89
CA VAL A 372 -1.42 -4.55 -15.74
C VAL A 372 -1.05 -5.75 -14.88
N GLY A 373 -0.15 -5.56 -13.90
CA GLY A 373 0.24 -6.63 -12.97
C GLY A 373 -0.95 -7.25 -12.23
N ALA A 374 -1.88 -6.43 -11.74
CA ALA A 374 -3.12 -6.89 -11.10
C ALA A 374 -3.99 -7.70 -12.07
N SER A 375 -4.04 -7.32 -13.36
CA SER A 375 -4.84 -8.00 -14.37
C SER A 375 -4.33 -9.41 -14.69
N VAL A 376 -3.03 -9.65 -14.60
CA VAL A 376 -2.41 -10.95 -14.95
C VAL A 376 -2.95 -12.09 -14.08
N LYS A 377 -3.10 -11.85 -12.78
CA LYS A 377 -3.61 -12.85 -11.83
C LYS A 377 -5.11 -12.78 -11.56
N SER A 378 -5.77 -11.69 -11.95
CA SER A 378 -7.21 -11.52 -11.75
C SER A 378 -8.03 -12.48 -12.63
N THR A 379 -9.04 -13.09 -12.05
CA THR A 379 -10.10 -13.84 -12.78
C THR A 379 -11.18 -12.91 -13.32
N SER A 380 -11.32 -11.73 -12.72
CA SER A 380 -12.25 -10.68 -13.15
C SER A 380 -11.60 -9.73 -14.16
N PRO A 381 -12.36 -9.14 -15.07
CA PRO A 381 -11.85 -8.09 -15.95
C PRO A 381 -11.31 -6.92 -15.11
N THR A 382 -10.25 -6.27 -15.60
CA THR A 382 -9.60 -5.16 -14.90
C THR A 382 -9.81 -3.87 -15.67
N LEU A 383 -10.23 -2.82 -14.97
CA LEU A 383 -10.37 -1.47 -15.51
C LEU A 383 -9.41 -0.52 -14.79
N LEU A 384 -8.52 0.09 -15.54
CA LEU A 384 -7.73 1.23 -15.10
C LEU A 384 -8.46 2.54 -15.46
N ILE A 385 -8.66 3.40 -14.47
CA ILE A 385 -9.08 4.79 -14.68
C ILE A 385 -7.90 5.70 -14.29
N THR A 386 -7.37 6.45 -15.24
CA THR A 386 -6.13 7.22 -15.06
C THR A 386 -6.25 8.61 -15.67
N GLY A 387 -5.48 9.56 -15.14
CA GLY A 387 -5.30 10.87 -15.77
C GLY A 387 -4.28 10.79 -16.92
N ASP A 388 -4.32 11.77 -17.81
CA ASP A 388 -3.42 11.87 -18.96
C ASP A 388 -1.93 11.86 -18.57
N LEU A 389 -1.52 12.70 -17.62
CA LEU A 389 -0.13 12.73 -17.17
C LEU A 389 0.28 11.39 -16.50
N SER A 390 -0.56 10.83 -15.65
CA SER A 390 -0.27 9.54 -15.02
C SER A 390 -0.12 8.42 -16.06
N PHE A 391 -0.92 8.45 -17.12
CA PHE A 391 -0.79 7.52 -18.23
C PHE A 391 0.54 7.68 -18.98
N PHE A 392 0.95 8.91 -19.29
CA PHE A 392 2.22 9.16 -19.98
C PHE A 392 3.44 8.77 -19.15
N TYR A 393 3.43 9.01 -17.83
CA TYR A 393 4.52 8.64 -16.94
C TYR A 393 4.80 7.13 -16.89
N ASP A 394 3.80 6.29 -17.23
CA ASP A 394 3.87 4.85 -17.07
C ASP A 394 3.30 4.09 -18.29
N ALA A 395 3.34 4.71 -19.47
CA ALA A 395 2.82 4.10 -20.71
C ALA A 395 3.59 2.85 -21.14
N ASN A 396 4.88 2.76 -20.80
CA ASN A 396 5.72 1.59 -21.10
C ASN A 396 5.29 0.34 -20.30
N GLY A 397 4.52 0.47 -19.24
CA GLY A 397 3.86 -0.67 -18.58
C GLY A 397 2.94 -1.48 -19.49
N LEU A 398 2.60 -0.94 -20.68
CA LEU A 398 1.82 -1.65 -21.68
C LEU A 398 2.67 -2.43 -22.71
N TRP A 399 3.99 -2.33 -22.65
CA TRP A 399 4.91 -3.00 -23.58
C TRP A 399 5.21 -4.42 -23.17
N ASN A 400 4.18 -5.27 -23.20
CA ASN A 400 4.33 -6.69 -22.89
C ASN A 400 3.26 -7.52 -23.62
N SER A 401 3.46 -8.84 -23.67
CA SER A 401 2.61 -9.80 -24.39
C SER A 401 1.56 -10.49 -23.51
N TYR A 402 1.52 -10.22 -22.19
CA TYR A 402 0.63 -10.90 -21.24
C TYR A 402 -0.57 -10.07 -20.76
N ILE A 403 -0.81 -8.92 -21.38
CA ILE A 403 -2.02 -8.12 -21.10
C ILE A 403 -3.24 -8.88 -21.61
N LYS A 404 -4.20 -9.11 -20.72
CA LYS A 404 -5.43 -9.83 -21.05
C LYS A 404 -6.34 -9.00 -21.95
N SER A 405 -7.06 -9.66 -22.86
CA SER A 405 -8.09 -9.03 -23.70
C SER A 405 -9.24 -8.40 -22.90
N SER A 406 -9.40 -8.76 -21.64
CA SER A 406 -10.37 -8.17 -20.70
C SER A 406 -9.85 -6.92 -19.96
N PHE A 407 -8.61 -6.52 -20.16
CA PHE A 407 -8.05 -5.29 -19.60
C PHE A 407 -8.57 -4.06 -20.35
N ARG A 408 -9.01 -3.03 -19.63
CA ARG A 408 -9.51 -1.78 -20.20
C ARG A 408 -8.85 -0.59 -19.52
N ILE A 409 -8.69 0.49 -20.27
CA ILE A 409 -8.14 1.76 -19.76
C ILE A 409 -9.09 2.88 -20.15
N ILE A 410 -9.44 3.71 -19.17
CA ILE A 410 -10.11 4.99 -19.38
C ILE A 410 -9.13 6.09 -18.99
N VAL A 411 -8.74 6.92 -19.95
CA VAL A 411 -7.87 8.09 -19.73
C VAL A 411 -8.73 9.33 -19.61
N ILE A 412 -8.64 10.01 -18.45
CA ILE A 412 -9.24 11.32 -18.23
C ILE A 412 -8.28 12.37 -18.78
N ASN A 413 -8.55 12.80 -20.01
CA ASN A 413 -7.72 13.77 -20.69
C ASN A 413 -8.28 15.19 -20.49
N ASN A 414 -7.73 15.90 -19.52
CA ASN A 414 -8.05 17.31 -19.26
C ASN A 414 -6.98 18.28 -19.78
N LYS A 415 -6.15 17.83 -20.72
CA LYS A 415 -5.05 18.57 -21.36
C LYS A 415 -3.93 18.98 -20.39
N GLY A 416 -3.63 18.08 -19.44
CA GLY A 416 -2.48 18.14 -18.57
C GLY A 416 -2.73 18.81 -17.22
N GLY A 417 -2.45 18.06 -16.14
CA GLY A 417 -2.28 18.55 -14.78
C GLY A 417 -3.42 19.39 -14.18
N GLY A 418 -4.69 19.06 -14.47
CA GLY A 418 -5.85 19.85 -14.06
C GLY A 418 -5.88 20.21 -12.58
N ILE A 419 -5.26 19.39 -11.70
CA ILE A 419 -5.19 19.69 -10.27
C ILE A 419 -4.42 20.96 -9.95
N PHE A 420 -3.41 21.32 -10.76
CA PHE A 420 -2.62 22.55 -10.55
C PHE A 420 -3.43 23.82 -10.72
N LYS A 421 -4.53 23.77 -11.48
CA LYS A 421 -5.43 24.92 -11.68
C LYS A 421 -6.31 25.22 -10.46
N ILE A 422 -6.41 24.31 -9.50
CA ILE A 422 -7.26 24.42 -8.31
C ILE A 422 -6.47 24.46 -6.98
N LEU A 423 -5.15 24.34 -7.04
CA LEU A 423 -4.31 24.46 -5.86
C LEU A 423 -4.02 25.95 -5.57
N PRO A 424 -4.08 26.39 -4.29
CA PRO A 424 -3.68 27.74 -3.92
C PRO A 424 -2.21 28.01 -4.30
N GLY A 425 -1.93 29.18 -4.89
CA GLY A 425 -0.57 29.59 -5.21
C GLY A 425 -0.10 29.31 -6.63
N TYR A 426 -1.00 28.86 -7.51
CA TYR A 426 -0.77 28.75 -8.96
C TYR A 426 -1.56 29.80 -9.71
#